data_0ab673c5192d95437ff2f47ca87a4184
#
_entry.id   0ab673c5192d95437ff2f47ca87a4184
#
_cell.length_a   1.000
_cell.length_b   1.000
_cell.length_c   1.000
_cell.angle_alpha   90.00
_cell.angle_beta   90.00
_cell.angle_gamma   90.00
#
_symmetry.space_group_name_H-M   'P 1'
#
loop_
_entity.id
_entity.type
_entity.pdbx_description
1 polymer ?
#
loop_
_entity_poly.entity_id
_entity_poly.type
_entity_poly.pdbx_seq_one_letter_code
_entity_poly.pdbx_strand_id
1 'polypeptide(L)'
;MKTADPKPTLLSQYKPPNHRIDNIFLTFKLHPTRTIVTSKMTITPIKKSKLFLDGSELKLKSISLNGLDYLSKANIQKQGLYFNSSDLPGKPYILEIVTEINPEKNTSLEGLYISNGMYCTQCEAEGFRKITYYQDRPDIMAKFKVRVESDLPVRLSNGNKTTETKNWSEWEDPWPKPSYLFALVAGELLSFDDHFVTKSGKKIALKIWVREEDINKCAFAMDALKRSMSWDEVNYGREYDLDIFQIVAVNDFNMGAMENKGLNIFNSKYVLASPETATDSDYQFIEGIIAHEYFHNWTGNRITCRDWFQLSLKEGLTVFRDQQFSSDQNSYSVQRIKDVIQLRNRQFAEDSGPLSHPVRPQKYTEINNFYTATIYEKGAELISMLHKLVGPKAYKETLNLYFERHDGEACTIDEWIKVFEDYNKIDLEQFKLWYDHAGTPIVTVNEKFENETYTLKFQQQLNKKNKNPKPFLIPISFGLLNQQGTEIIQTKVLKLHKKEQEFKFENIKTKPFPSILRDFSAPVIINHKTTDEHNAFMLKYDTNEFNQWEFGQKLA
;
A
#
# COMPACT_ATOMS: atom_id res chain seq x y z
N MET A 1 33.57 -13.33 -16.48
CA MET A 1 32.39 -13.80 -17.20
C MET A 1 31.30 -12.75 -17.02
N LYS A 2 30.78 -12.14 -18.08
CA LYS A 2 29.58 -11.28 -17.96
C LYS A 2 28.43 -12.20 -17.57
N THR A 3 27.92 -12.08 -16.36
CA THR A 3 26.64 -12.66 -15.98
C THR A 3 25.58 -12.06 -16.91
N ALA A 4 24.79 -12.91 -17.56
CA ALA A 4 23.68 -12.42 -18.40
C ALA A 4 22.81 -11.49 -17.56
N ASP A 5 22.43 -10.33 -18.12
CA ASP A 5 21.53 -9.40 -17.44
C ASP A 5 20.25 -10.14 -17.02
N PRO A 6 19.76 -9.91 -15.79
CA PRO A 6 18.56 -10.57 -15.31
C PRO A 6 17.39 -10.24 -16.23
N LYS A 7 16.62 -11.26 -16.63
CA LYS A 7 15.47 -11.08 -17.52
C LYS A 7 14.35 -10.36 -16.79
N PRO A 8 13.75 -9.33 -17.40
CA PRO A 8 12.62 -8.63 -16.77
C PRO A 8 11.39 -9.53 -16.71
N THR A 9 10.63 -9.40 -15.62
CA THR A 9 9.26 -9.90 -15.49
C THR A 9 8.31 -8.95 -16.21
N LEU A 10 7.34 -9.48 -16.97
CA LEU A 10 6.40 -8.68 -17.76
C LEU A 10 4.96 -8.93 -17.30
N LEU A 11 4.15 -7.88 -17.16
CA LEU A 11 2.73 -7.99 -16.83
C LEU A 11 1.96 -8.87 -17.83
N SER A 12 2.30 -8.74 -19.13
CA SER A 12 1.69 -9.55 -20.21
C SER A 12 1.98 -11.05 -20.10
N GLN A 13 2.94 -11.47 -19.28
CA GLN A 13 3.30 -12.87 -19.04
C GLN A 13 2.61 -13.46 -17.81
N TYR A 14 1.80 -12.67 -17.09
CA TYR A 14 1.03 -13.20 -15.98
C TYR A 14 0.17 -14.38 -16.40
N LYS A 15 0.19 -15.43 -15.58
CA LYS A 15 -0.67 -16.62 -15.72
C LYS A 15 -1.22 -16.98 -14.34
N PRO A 16 -2.52 -17.28 -14.25
CA PRO A 16 -3.10 -17.80 -13.01
C PRO A 16 -2.36 -19.05 -12.54
N PRO A 17 -2.26 -19.28 -11.23
CA PRO A 17 -1.61 -20.46 -10.67
C PRO A 17 -2.34 -21.74 -11.10
N ASN A 18 -1.58 -22.80 -11.34
CA ASN A 18 -2.13 -24.12 -11.66
C ASN A 18 -2.31 -24.99 -10.41
N HIS A 19 -1.78 -24.55 -9.28
CA HIS A 19 -1.88 -25.22 -7.98
C HIS A 19 -2.27 -24.18 -6.94
N ARG A 20 -3.18 -24.53 -6.04
CA ARG A 20 -3.55 -23.72 -4.89
C ARG A 20 -2.93 -24.35 -3.64
N ILE A 21 -2.40 -23.52 -2.76
CA ILE A 21 -1.98 -23.92 -1.43
C ILE A 21 -3.10 -23.52 -0.48
N ASP A 22 -3.83 -24.52 0.06
CA ASP A 22 -4.99 -24.26 0.91
C ASP A 22 -4.58 -23.87 2.33
N ASN A 23 -3.59 -24.62 2.86
CA ASN A 23 -3.07 -24.44 4.21
C ASN A 23 -1.57 -24.68 4.24
N ILE A 24 -0.89 -23.97 5.13
CA ILE A 24 0.51 -24.20 5.44
C ILE A 24 0.70 -24.24 6.96
N PHE A 25 1.36 -25.30 7.46
CA PHE A 25 1.83 -25.37 8.83
C PHE A 25 3.35 -25.26 8.84
N LEU A 26 3.86 -24.19 9.47
CA LEU A 26 5.29 -23.91 9.62
C LEU A 26 5.73 -24.23 11.03
N THR A 27 6.83 -24.98 11.17
CA THR A 27 7.51 -25.16 12.45
C THR A 27 8.93 -24.63 12.34
N PHE A 28 9.26 -23.66 13.18
CA PHE A 28 10.59 -23.08 13.28
C PHE A 28 11.29 -23.61 14.55
N LYS A 29 12.46 -24.24 14.40
CA LYS A 29 13.39 -24.48 15.48
C LYS A 29 14.49 -23.44 15.39
N LEU A 30 14.33 -22.36 16.15
CA LEU A 30 15.21 -21.20 16.05
C LEU A 30 16.62 -21.51 16.58
N HIS A 31 17.60 -21.17 15.79
CA HIS A 31 19.01 -21.20 16.14
C HIS A 31 19.76 -20.17 15.28
N PRO A 32 20.67 -19.35 15.82
CA PRO A 32 21.30 -18.24 15.08
C PRO A 32 21.88 -18.67 13.73
N THR A 33 22.59 -19.76 13.69
CA THR A 33 23.34 -20.23 12.51
C THR A 33 22.71 -21.41 11.78
N ARG A 34 21.69 -22.07 12.37
CA ARG A 34 21.10 -23.31 11.84
C ARG A 34 19.61 -23.45 12.19
N THR A 35 18.84 -22.43 11.91
CA THR A 35 17.37 -22.52 12.06
C THR A 35 16.82 -23.59 11.11
N ILE A 36 16.04 -24.53 11.66
CA ILE A 36 15.32 -25.54 10.87
C ILE A 36 13.89 -25.10 10.70
N VAL A 37 13.45 -25.10 9.45
CA VAL A 37 12.07 -24.78 9.07
C VAL A 37 11.42 -26.01 8.44
N THR A 38 10.35 -26.49 9.07
CA THR A 38 9.48 -27.53 8.49
C THR A 38 8.23 -26.86 7.95
N SER A 39 8.02 -26.97 6.64
CA SER A 39 6.86 -26.44 5.93
C SER A 39 5.98 -27.60 5.46
N LYS A 40 4.76 -27.71 5.98
CA LYS A 40 3.78 -28.73 5.60
C LYS A 40 2.60 -28.06 4.90
N MET A 41 2.51 -28.24 3.60
CA MET A 41 1.53 -27.59 2.72
C MET A 41 0.46 -28.58 2.27
N THR A 42 -0.82 -28.18 2.34
CA THR A 42 -1.90 -28.85 1.62
C THR A 42 -2.05 -28.20 0.26
N ILE A 43 -1.77 -28.94 -0.81
CA ILE A 43 -1.77 -28.44 -2.18
C ILE A 43 -2.90 -29.10 -2.97
N THR A 44 -3.75 -28.25 -3.59
CA THR A 44 -4.82 -28.68 -4.49
C THR A 44 -4.45 -28.34 -5.94
N PRO A 45 -4.24 -29.35 -6.81
CA PRO A 45 -4.04 -29.11 -8.25
C PRO A 45 -5.31 -28.53 -8.88
N ILE A 46 -5.20 -27.38 -9.55
CA ILE A 46 -6.28 -26.81 -10.37
C ILE A 46 -6.22 -27.39 -11.79
N LYS A 47 -4.99 -27.54 -12.29
CA LYS A 47 -4.71 -28.15 -13.60
C LYS A 47 -3.52 -29.09 -13.48
N LYS A 48 -3.53 -30.17 -14.27
CA LYS A 48 -2.37 -31.07 -14.37
C LYS A 48 -1.20 -30.32 -15.00
N SER A 49 -0.22 -29.96 -14.20
CA SER A 49 0.93 -29.15 -14.60
C SER A 49 2.14 -29.40 -13.70
N LYS A 50 3.29 -28.93 -14.11
CA LYS A 50 4.48 -28.80 -13.29
C LYS A 50 4.19 -27.90 -12.09
N LEU A 51 4.61 -28.28 -10.90
CA LEU A 51 4.63 -27.41 -9.71
C LEU A 51 6.03 -26.81 -9.59
N PHE A 52 6.12 -25.49 -9.57
CA PHE A 52 7.35 -24.76 -9.26
C PHE A 52 7.19 -24.09 -7.88
N LEU A 53 8.22 -24.20 -7.06
CA LEU A 53 8.32 -23.52 -5.76
C LEU A 53 9.58 -22.66 -5.77
N ASP A 54 9.41 -21.37 -5.55
CA ASP A 54 10.52 -20.42 -5.40
C ASP A 54 11.35 -20.78 -4.16
N GLY A 55 12.65 -20.56 -4.22
CA GLY A 55 13.56 -20.79 -3.11
C GLY A 55 14.92 -20.17 -3.36
N SER A 56 15.45 -19.45 -2.39
CA SER A 56 16.74 -18.76 -2.48
C SER A 56 17.51 -18.93 -1.17
N GLU A 57 18.80 -19.20 -1.27
CA GLU A 57 19.72 -19.32 -0.12
C GLU A 57 19.29 -20.38 0.92
N LEU A 58 18.58 -21.42 0.48
CA LEU A 58 18.08 -22.49 1.30
C LEU A 58 18.97 -23.74 1.24
N LYS A 59 19.19 -24.38 2.38
CA LYS A 59 19.76 -25.71 2.43
C LYS A 59 18.63 -26.72 2.62
N LEU A 60 18.26 -27.43 1.56
CA LEU A 60 17.24 -28.47 1.57
C LEU A 60 17.71 -29.67 2.39
N LYS A 61 16.86 -30.16 3.30
CA LYS A 61 17.15 -31.32 4.16
C LYS A 61 16.34 -32.55 3.73
N SER A 62 15.04 -32.38 3.52
CA SER A 62 14.15 -33.49 3.11
C SER A 62 12.91 -32.96 2.40
N ILE A 63 12.32 -33.83 1.60
CA ILE A 63 11.00 -33.63 1.00
C ILE A 63 10.20 -34.92 1.19
N SER A 64 8.96 -34.78 1.65
CA SER A 64 8.01 -35.90 1.63
C SER A 64 6.69 -35.52 0.98
N LEU A 65 6.07 -36.44 0.26
CA LEU A 65 4.74 -36.31 -0.30
C LEU A 65 3.84 -37.35 0.32
N ASN A 66 2.78 -36.90 1.02
CA ASN A 66 1.90 -37.79 1.82
C ASN A 66 2.65 -38.72 2.78
N GLY A 67 3.75 -38.25 3.37
CA GLY A 67 4.58 -38.96 4.31
C GLY A 67 5.62 -39.91 3.69
N LEU A 68 5.66 -40.04 2.37
CA LEU A 68 6.67 -40.85 1.67
C LEU A 68 7.83 -39.95 1.22
N ASP A 69 9.07 -40.44 1.30
CA ASP A 69 10.25 -39.71 0.79
C ASP A 69 10.08 -39.37 -0.69
N TYR A 70 10.26 -38.14 -1.00
CA TYR A 70 10.05 -37.59 -2.34
C TYR A 70 11.22 -36.74 -2.87
N LEU A 71 12.35 -36.76 -2.17
CA LEU A 71 13.53 -35.93 -2.52
C LEU A 71 14.05 -36.25 -3.93
N SER A 72 14.07 -37.54 -4.31
CA SER A 72 14.55 -38.00 -5.62
C SER A 72 13.70 -37.50 -6.82
N LYS A 73 12.47 -37.04 -6.58
CA LYS A 73 11.56 -36.50 -7.60
C LYS A 73 11.68 -35.00 -7.77
N ALA A 74 12.36 -34.32 -6.86
CA ALA A 74 12.55 -32.87 -6.91
C ALA A 74 13.68 -32.50 -7.86
N ASN A 75 13.40 -31.57 -8.77
CA ASN A 75 14.41 -31.00 -9.66
C ASN A 75 14.84 -29.64 -9.05
N ILE A 76 16.00 -29.61 -8.40
CA ILE A 76 16.52 -28.42 -7.70
C ILE A 76 17.23 -27.51 -8.71
N GLN A 77 16.92 -26.20 -8.65
CA GLN A 77 17.51 -25.15 -9.46
C GLN A 77 17.96 -23.99 -8.56
N LYS A 78 18.72 -23.04 -9.14
CA LYS A 78 19.18 -21.85 -8.42
C LYS A 78 18.03 -20.99 -7.84
N GLN A 79 16.89 -20.93 -8.53
CA GLN A 79 15.76 -20.07 -8.18
C GLN A 79 14.62 -20.82 -7.47
N GLY A 80 14.80 -22.10 -7.17
CA GLY A 80 13.76 -22.90 -6.53
C GLY A 80 13.84 -24.38 -6.89
N LEU A 81 12.78 -25.09 -6.73
CA LEU A 81 12.65 -26.49 -7.15
C LEU A 81 11.34 -26.71 -7.91
N TYR A 82 11.28 -27.79 -8.67
CA TYR A 82 10.05 -28.18 -9.32
C TYR A 82 9.84 -29.70 -9.35
N PHE A 83 8.57 -30.07 -9.46
CA PHE A 83 8.11 -31.43 -9.73
C PHE A 83 7.44 -31.48 -11.10
N ASN A 84 7.72 -32.55 -11.88
CA ASN A 84 7.00 -32.76 -13.13
C ASN A 84 5.54 -33.15 -12.85
N SER A 85 4.66 -32.86 -13.79
CA SER A 85 3.23 -33.16 -13.64
C SER A 85 2.92 -34.67 -13.52
N SER A 86 3.81 -35.54 -14.03
CA SER A 86 3.72 -37.00 -13.88
C SER A 86 4.02 -37.47 -12.46
N ASP A 87 4.79 -36.70 -11.72
CA ASP A 87 5.23 -37.05 -10.36
C ASP A 87 4.27 -36.51 -9.27
N LEU A 88 3.20 -35.81 -9.64
CA LEU A 88 2.25 -35.19 -8.71
C LEU A 88 0.89 -35.86 -8.76
N PRO A 89 0.21 -36.04 -7.60
CA PRO A 89 -1.17 -36.49 -7.58
C PRO A 89 -2.12 -35.56 -8.30
N GLY A 90 -3.15 -36.12 -8.97
CA GLY A 90 -4.24 -35.35 -9.58
C GLY A 90 -5.35 -34.92 -8.60
N LYS A 91 -5.15 -35.09 -7.30
CA LYS A 91 -6.07 -34.75 -6.20
C LYS A 91 -5.28 -34.04 -5.09
N PRO A 92 -5.94 -33.40 -4.11
CA PRO A 92 -5.22 -32.74 -3.00
C PRO A 92 -4.23 -33.68 -2.30
N TYR A 93 -3.05 -33.14 -1.96
CA TYR A 93 -1.96 -33.88 -1.32
C TYR A 93 -1.21 -32.99 -0.32
N ILE A 94 -0.46 -33.63 0.55
CA ILE A 94 0.39 -32.97 1.53
C ILE A 94 1.84 -33.04 1.03
N LEU A 95 2.46 -31.86 0.88
CA LEU A 95 3.89 -31.73 0.60
C LEU A 95 4.57 -31.15 1.84
N GLU A 96 5.53 -31.90 2.40
CA GLU A 96 6.33 -31.43 3.52
C GLU A 96 7.78 -31.24 3.05
N ILE A 97 8.33 -30.06 3.36
CA ILE A 97 9.70 -29.68 3.01
C ILE A 97 10.40 -29.19 4.26
N VAL A 98 11.61 -29.70 4.51
CA VAL A 98 12.47 -29.26 5.61
C VAL A 98 13.66 -28.51 5.02
N THR A 99 13.86 -27.29 5.48
CA THR A 99 15.00 -26.44 5.11
C THR A 99 15.82 -26.04 6.34
N GLU A 100 17.09 -25.75 6.11
CA GLU A 100 17.99 -25.15 7.11
C GLU A 100 18.43 -23.78 6.56
N ILE A 101 18.32 -22.74 7.38
CA ILE A 101 18.71 -21.37 7.06
C ILE A 101 19.63 -20.81 8.14
N ASN A 102 20.37 -19.73 7.83
CA ASN A 102 21.30 -19.07 8.74
C ASN A 102 20.91 -17.60 8.96
N PRO A 103 20.06 -17.29 9.94
CA PRO A 103 19.61 -15.93 10.21
C PRO A 103 20.71 -14.93 10.57
N GLU A 104 21.78 -15.39 11.26
CA GLU A 104 22.90 -14.53 11.67
C GLU A 104 23.71 -14.02 10.47
N LYS A 105 23.81 -14.81 9.40
CA LYS A 105 24.51 -14.41 8.16
C LYS A 105 23.62 -13.63 7.18
N ASN A 106 22.33 -13.52 7.48
CA ASN A 106 21.39 -12.81 6.61
C ASN A 106 21.50 -11.30 6.81
N THR A 107 22.31 -10.65 5.97
CA THR A 107 22.51 -9.19 5.96
C THR A 107 21.63 -8.48 4.93
N SER A 108 20.85 -9.24 4.13
CA SER A 108 19.92 -8.64 3.16
C SER A 108 18.67 -8.07 3.83
N LEU A 109 18.39 -8.44 5.09
CA LEU A 109 17.18 -8.08 5.84
C LEU A 109 15.90 -8.52 5.12
N GLU A 110 15.96 -9.65 4.40
CA GLU A 110 14.84 -10.31 3.73
C GLU A 110 14.74 -11.77 4.18
N GLY A 111 13.52 -12.26 4.37
CA GLY A 111 13.29 -13.55 5.04
C GLY A 111 13.52 -13.44 6.54
N LEU A 112 14.06 -14.48 7.19
CA LEU A 112 14.38 -14.49 8.63
C LEU A 112 15.82 -14.03 8.88
N TYR A 113 16.01 -13.03 9.74
CA TYR A 113 17.31 -12.49 10.13
C TYR A 113 17.37 -12.15 11.62
N ILE A 114 18.50 -11.71 12.11
CA ILE A 114 18.71 -11.28 13.50
C ILE A 114 19.07 -9.79 13.54
N SER A 115 18.30 -9.01 14.31
CA SER A 115 18.58 -7.62 14.65
C SER A 115 18.86 -7.51 16.14
N ASN A 116 20.11 -7.23 16.52
CA ASN A 116 20.52 -7.07 17.91
C ASN A 116 20.01 -8.19 18.85
N GLY A 117 20.16 -9.46 18.46
CA GLY A 117 19.74 -10.64 19.23
C GLY A 117 18.27 -11.02 19.11
N MET A 118 17.45 -10.23 18.44
CA MET A 118 16.05 -10.52 18.14
C MET A 118 15.94 -11.11 16.74
N TYR A 119 15.24 -12.26 16.60
CA TYR A 119 14.84 -12.77 15.31
C TYR A 119 13.66 -11.98 14.80
N CYS A 120 13.70 -11.58 13.54
CA CYS A 120 12.60 -10.93 12.86
C CYS A 120 12.58 -11.28 11.37
N THR A 121 11.44 -11.08 10.73
CA THR A 121 11.23 -11.37 9.32
C THR A 121 10.87 -10.13 8.53
N GLN A 122 11.30 -10.09 7.26
CA GLN A 122 10.74 -9.22 6.23
C GLN A 122 10.48 -10.07 4.97
N CYS A 123 9.22 -10.21 4.58
CA CYS A 123 8.82 -11.07 3.48
C CYS A 123 8.33 -10.32 2.25
N GLU A 124 7.91 -9.08 2.34
CA GLU A 124 7.58 -8.24 1.18
C GLU A 124 8.86 -7.72 0.51
N ALA A 125 8.99 -7.85 -0.83
CA ALA A 125 8.01 -8.45 -1.74
C ALA A 125 8.19 -9.97 -1.90
N GLU A 126 9.43 -10.49 -1.91
CA GLU A 126 9.79 -11.88 -2.29
C GLU A 126 10.73 -12.54 -1.26
N GLY A 127 10.66 -12.12 0.02
CA GLY A 127 11.54 -12.63 1.08
C GLY A 127 11.12 -13.98 1.66
N PHE A 128 9.87 -14.42 1.50
CA PHE A 128 9.42 -15.71 2.05
C PHE A 128 10.16 -16.90 1.44
N ARG A 129 10.57 -16.81 0.17
CA ARG A 129 11.41 -17.82 -0.53
C ARG A 129 12.80 -18.02 0.08
N LYS A 130 13.25 -17.12 0.98
CA LYS A 130 14.49 -17.27 1.76
C LYS A 130 14.28 -18.02 3.08
N ILE A 131 13.02 -18.40 3.40
CA ILE A 131 12.65 -19.16 4.60
C ILE A 131 12.40 -20.62 4.25
N THR A 132 11.59 -20.86 3.23
CA THR A 132 11.25 -22.20 2.74
C THR A 132 10.84 -22.15 1.27
N TYR A 133 10.79 -23.29 0.60
CA TYR A 133 10.27 -23.39 -0.76
C TYR A 133 8.76 -23.18 -0.79
N TYR A 134 8.28 -22.23 -1.61
CA TYR A 134 6.89 -21.82 -1.71
C TYR A 134 6.55 -21.25 -3.09
N GLN A 135 5.28 -21.23 -3.49
CA GLN A 135 4.83 -20.38 -4.60
C GLN A 135 4.76 -18.93 -4.08
N ASP A 136 5.90 -18.23 -4.09
CA ASP A 136 6.09 -16.93 -3.44
C ASP A 136 5.60 -15.78 -4.32
N ARG A 137 4.28 -15.69 -4.44
CA ARG A 137 3.55 -14.69 -5.23
C ARG A 137 2.25 -14.29 -4.52
N PRO A 138 1.77 -13.02 -4.70
CA PRO A 138 0.68 -12.49 -3.87
C PRO A 138 -0.69 -13.12 -4.13
N ASP A 139 -0.93 -13.75 -5.28
CA ASP A 139 -2.18 -14.45 -5.58
C ASP A 139 -2.25 -15.89 -5.05
N ILE A 140 -1.24 -16.34 -4.34
CA ILE A 140 -1.27 -17.60 -3.59
C ILE A 140 -1.62 -17.29 -2.14
N MET A 141 -2.91 -17.38 -1.83
CA MET A 141 -3.46 -17.09 -0.50
C MET A 141 -3.76 -18.39 0.23
N ALA A 142 -3.11 -18.61 1.36
CA ALA A 142 -3.24 -19.80 2.20
C ALA A 142 -3.56 -19.42 3.65
N LYS A 143 -4.14 -20.35 4.41
CA LYS A 143 -4.25 -20.23 5.87
C LYS A 143 -2.95 -20.67 6.51
N PHE A 144 -2.40 -19.85 7.39
CA PHE A 144 -1.13 -20.09 8.06
C PHE A 144 -1.34 -20.53 9.49
N LYS A 145 -0.70 -21.63 9.86
CA LYS A 145 -0.46 -22.05 11.23
C LYS A 145 1.05 -22.08 11.46
N VAL A 146 1.50 -21.55 12.59
CA VAL A 146 2.93 -21.34 12.85
C VAL A 146 3.27 -21.78 14.26
N ARG A 147 4.29 -22.62 14.40
CA ARG A 147 4.91 -23.00 15.66
C ARG A 147 6.34 -22.46 15.71
N VAL A 148 6.65 -21.74 16.77
CA VAL A 148 7.98 -21.18 17.03
C VAL A 148 8.58 -21.84 18.25
N GLU A 149 9.62 -22.65 18.05
CA GLU A 149 10.36 -23.36 19.10
C GLU A 149 11.66 -22.58 19.40
N SER A 150 11.81 -22.10 20.65
CA SER A 150 12.95 -21.34 21.12
C SER A 150 12.92 -21.20 22.65
N ASP A 151 14.08 -21.02 23.26
CA ASP A 151 14.21 -20.69 24.69
C ASP A 151 14.00 -19.18 24.98
N LEU A 152 13.88 -18.35 23.93
CA LEU A 152 13.59 -16.92 24.08
C LEU A 152 12.21 -16.69 24.70
N PRO A 153 12.04 -15.68 25.57
CA PRO A 153 10.78 -15.48 26.31
C PRO A 153 9.62 -15.07 25.42
N VAL A 154 9.85 -14.29 24.38
CA VAL A 154 8.83 -13.82 23.44
C VAL A 154 8.97 -14.53 22.10
N ARG A 155 7.87 -15.09 21.59
CA ARG A 155 7.79 -15.83 20.32
C ARG A 155 6.47 -15.51 19.66
N LEU A 156 6.49 -14.65 18.63
CA LEU A 156 5.33 -14.07 17.97
C LEU A 156 5.20 -14.55 16.53
N SER A 157 3.98 -14.65 16.04
CA SER A 157 3.67 -14.80 14.62
C SER A 157 2.30 -14.20 14.29
N ASN A 158 1.85 -14.35 13.03
CA ASN A 158 0.57 -13.83 12.56
C ASN A 158 -0.64 -14.52 13.21
N GLY A 159 -1.73 -13.79 13.34
CA GLY A 159 -3.01 -14.32 13.80
C GLY A 159 -3.15 -14.35 15.31
N ASN A 160 -3.98 -15.27 15.80
CA ASN A 160 -4.24 -15.44 17.22
C ASN A 160 -3.33 -16.53 17.82
N LYS A 161 -2.84 -16.28 19.04
CA LYS A 161 -2.05 -17.28 19.77
C LYS A 161 -2.97 -18.39 20.27
N THR A 162 -2.73 -19.62 19.80
CA THR A 162 -3.54 -20.81 20.17
C THR A 162 -2.97 -21.55 21.37
N THR A 163 -1.65 -21.61 21.49
CA THR A 163 -0.98 -22.32 22.59
C THR A 163 0.38 -21.69 22.87
N GLU A 164 0.78 -21.73 24.13
CA GLU A 164 2.12 -21.34 24.55
C GLU A 164 2.63 -22.25 25.67
N THR A 165 3.90 -22.61 25.58
CA THR A 165 4.63 -23.36 26.59
C THR A 165 5.94 -22.63 26.93
N LYS A 166 6.75 -23.17 27.84
CA LYS A 166 8.06 -22.60 28.15
C LYS A 166 8.94 -22.49 26.90
N ASN A 167 8.88 -23.45 25.95
CA ASN A 167 9.86 -23.60 24.88
C ASN A 167 9.28 -23.40 23.48
N TRP A 168 7.97 -23.19 23.33
CA TRP A 168 7.35 -22.92 22.03
C TRP A 168 6.03 -22.17 22.18
N SER A 169 5.65 -21.44 21.14
CA SER A 169 4.32 -20.86 20.96
C SER A 169 3.72 -21.30 19.62
N GLU A 170 2.40 -21.35 19.55
CA GLU A 170 1.65 -21.69 18.32
C GLU A 170 0.62 -20.60 18.03
N TRP A 171 0.57 -20.22 16.76
CA TRP A 171 -0.25 -19.13 16.23
C TRP A 171 -1.04 -19.61 15.04
N GLU A 172 -2.26 -19.11 14.86
CA GLU A 172 -3.12 -19.45 13.74
C GLU A 172 -3.79 -18.20 13.20
N ASP A 173 -3.64 -17.96 11.89
CA ASP A 173 -4.38 -16.92 11.18
C ASP A 173 -5.57 -17.59 10.47
N PRO A 174 -6.81 -17.28 10.87
CA PRO A 174 -7.99 -17.89 10.26
C PRO A 174 -8.24 -17.39 8.82
N TRP A 175 -7.63 -16.27 8.44
CA TRP A 175 -7.82 -15.67 7.13
C TRP A 175 -6.73 -16.12 6.15
N PRO A 176 -7.09 -16.49 4.92
CA PRO A 176 -6.10 -16.74 3.88
C PRO A 176 -5.29 -15.48 3.59
N LYS A 177 -3.99 -15.61 3.49
CA LYS A 177 -3.09 -14.51 3.13
C LYS A 177 -1.96 -14.96 2.23
N PRO A 178 -1.37 -14.05 1.41
CA PRO A 178 -0.14 -14.33 0.68
C PRO A 178 1.07 -14.42 1.60
N SER A 179 2.13 -15.04 1.10
CA SER A 179 3.38 -15.27 1.83
C SER A 179 4.11 -14.00 2.25
N TYR A 180 3.95 -12.89 1.50
CA TYR A 180 4.62 -11.64 1.83
C TYR A 180 4.14 -11.01 3.16
N LEU A 181 2.95 -11.39 3.63
CA LEU A 181 2.39 -10.95 4.92
C LEU A 181 2.80 -11.83 6.11
N PHE A 182 3.60 -12.87 5.86
CA PHE A 182 4.11 -13.71 6.92
C PHE A 182 5.09 -12.95 7.80
N ALA A 183 4.93 -13.09 9.13
CA ALA A 183 5.86 -12.55 10.11
C ALA A 183 6.13 -13.52 11.25
N LEU A 184 7.38 -13.47 11.74
CA LEU A 184 7.85 -14.12 12.96
C LEU A 184 8.79 -13.16 13.68
N VAL A 185 8.60 -13.02 14.99
CA VAL A 185 9.52 -12.31 15.87
C VAL A 185 9.78 -13.16 17.11
N ALA A 186 11.07 -13.26 17.53
CA ALA A 186 11.40 -13.87 18.81
C ALA A 186 12.59 -13.16 19.45
N GLY A 187 12.48 -12.85 20.74
CA GLY A 187 13.51 -12.07 21.44
C GLY A 187 13.21 -11.83 22.90
N GLU A 188 14.09 -11.07 23.53
CA GLU A 188 13.87 -10.50 24.87
C GLU A 188 13.18 -9.15 24.72
N LEU A 189 11.87 -9.14 24.85
CA LEU A 189 11.02 -7.97 24.63
C LEU A 189 10.04 -7.81 25.79
N LEU A 190 9.66 -6.56 26.05
CA LEU A 190 8.53 -6.18 26.90
C LEU A 190 7.39 -5.71 26.03
N SER A 191 6.15 -5.90 26.50
CA SER A 191 4.97 -5.39 25.81
C SER A 191 4.36 -4.21 26.56
N PHE A 192 4.06 -3.14 25.84
CA PHE A 192 3.14 -2.08 26.27
C PHE A 192 1.74 -2.50 25.87
N ASP A 193 0.91 -2.81 26.84
CA ASP A 193 -0.39 -3.47 26.67
C ASP A 193 -1.56 -2.49 26.82
N ASP A 194 -2.54 -2.60 25.93
CA ASP A 194 -3.83 -1.93 26.02
C ASP A 194 -4.91 -2.79 25.33
N HIS A 195 -6.08 -2.25 25.13
CA HIS A 195 -7.15 -2.89 24.38
C HIS A 195 -8.01 -1.87 23.64
N PHE A 196 -8.69 -2.34 22.61
CA PHE A 196 -9.74 -1.62 21.90
C PHE A 196 -11.03 -2.42 21.92
N VAL A 197 -12.18 -1.75 22.05
CA VAL A 197 -13.50 -2.38 21.95
C VAL A 197 -14.14 -1.91 20.66
N THR A 198 -14.37 -2.84 19.73
CA THR A 198 -14.97 -2.53 18.43
C THR A 198 -16.43 -2.10 18.61
N LYS A 199 -16.99 -1.51 17.56
CA LYS A 199 -18.40 -1.09 17.52
C LYS A 199 -19.38 -2.26 17.77
N SER A 200 -19.03 -3.48 17.36
CA SER A 200 -19.81 -4.69 17.65
C SER A 200 -19.63 -5.22 19.08
N GLY A 201 -18.75 -4.62 19.88
CA GLY A 201 -18.46 -5.00 21.28
C GLY A 201 -17.33 -6.04 21.43
N LYS A 202 -16.62 -6.40 20.35
CA LYS A 202 -15.49 -7.30 20.42
C LYS A 202 -14.29 -6.59 21.08
N LYS A 203 -13.69 -7.22 22.09
CA LYS A 203 -12.48 -6.72 22.75
C LYS A 203 -11.24 -7.24 22.03
N ILE A 204 -10.41 -6.32 21.52
CA ILE A 204 -9.15 -6.60 20.82
C ILE A 204 -8.00 -6.27 21.76
N ALA A 205 -7.10 -7.23 22.01
CA ALA A 205 -5.86 -6.98 22.75
C ALA A 205 -4.88 -6.20 21.84
N LEU A 206 -4.29 -5.13 22.37
CA LEU A 206 -3.30 -4.30 21.66
C LEU A 206 -1.96 -4.43 22.37
N LYS A 207 -0.89 -4.68 21.62
CA LYS A 207 0.46 -4.84 22.17
C LYS A 207 1.49 -4.15 21.30
N ILE A 208 2.35 -3.34 21.93
CA ILE A 208 3.57 -2.81 21.29
C ILE A 208 4.77 -3.45 21.97
N TRP A 209 5.50 -4.28 21.22
CA TRP A 209 6.65 -5.02 21.69
C TRP A 209 7.93 -4.25 21.43
N VAL A 210 8.68 -4.00 22.50
CA VAL A 210 9.88 -3.17 22.48
C VAL A 210 10.96 -3.75 23.40
N ARG A 211 12.16 -3.22 23.32
CA ARG A 211 13.20 -3.46 24.31
C ARG A 211 12.87 -2.73 25.62
N GLU A 212 13.48 -3.16 26.73
CA GLU A 212 13.21 -2.61 28.06
C GLU A 212 13.39 -1.08 28.12
N GLU A 213 14.43 -0.55 27.49
CA GLU A 213 14.75 0.89 27.45
C GLU A 213 13.73 1.74 26.68
N ASP A 214 12.86 1.12 25.89
CA ASP A 214 11.90 1.80 25.02
C ASP A 214 10.45 1.72 25.52
N ILE A 215 10.18 1.02 26.60
CA ILE A 215 8.81 0.77 27.07
C ILE A 215 8.02 2.07 27.36
N ASN A 216 8.68 3.12 27.81
CA ASN A 216 8.07 4.40 28.13
C ASN A 216 7.82 5.30 26.90
N LYS A 217 8.21 4.86 25.70
CA LYS A 217 8.08 5.63 24.45
C LYS A 217 6.92 5.17 23.57
N CYS A 218 6.07 4.24 24.05
CA CYS A 218 5.03 3.58 23.25
C CYS A 218 3.66 4.27 23.33
N ALA A 219 3.43 5.14 24.32
CA ALA A 219 2.08 5.64 24.64
C ALA A 219 1.41 6.37 23.47
N PHE A 220 2.14 7.21 22.74
CA PHE A 220 1.58 7.94 21.61
C PHE A 220 1.19 7.03 20.44
N ALA A 221 2.04 6.04 20.11
CA ALA A 221 1.74 5.06 19.06
C ALA A 221 0.52 4.21 19.41
N MET A 222 0.34 3.83 20.69
CA MET A 222 -0.84 3.10 21.16
C MET A 222 -2.11 3.95 21.02
N ASP A 223 -2.04 5.23 21.37
CA ASP A 223 -3.17 6.17 21.19
C ASP A 223 -3.49 6.35 19.70
N ALA A 224 -2.48 6.56 18.85
CA ALA A 224 -2.64 6.67 17.40
C ALA A 224 -3.31 5.42 16.80
N LEU A 225 -2.91 4.21 17.24
CA LEU A 225 -3.53 2.96 16.83
C LEU A 225 -5.02 2.91 17.19
N LYS A 226 -5.39 3.25 18.42
CA LYS A 226 -6.79 3.26 18.87
C LYS A 226 -7.63 4.28 18.10
N ARG A 227 -7.07 5.45 17.79
CA ARG A 227 -7.73 6.46 16.95
C ARG A 227 -7.91 5.97 15.51
N SER A 228 -6.92 5.29 14.95
CA SER A 228 -7.00 4.70 13.60
C SER A 228 -8.08 3.63 13.52
N MET A 229 -8.17 2.73 14.53
CA MET A 229 -9.22 1.72 14.63
C MET A 229 -10.61 2.35 14.70
N SER A 230 -10.80 3.33 15.58
CA SER A 230 -12.07 4.05 15.72
C SER A 230 -12.46 4.79 14.43
N TRP A 231 -11.49 5.44 13.79
CA TRP A 231 -11.73 6.19 12.56
C TRP A 231 -12.18 5.29 11.40
N ASP A 232 -11.57 4.11 11.25
CA ASP A 232 -11.94 3.15 10.21
C ASP A 232 -13.37 2.60 10.42
N GLU A 233 -13.73 2.31 11.67
CA GLU A 233 -15.09 1.88 12.02
C GLU A 233 -16.14 2.96 11.72
N VAL A 234 -15.84 4.24 12.02
CA VAL A 234 -16.77 5.36 11.82
C VAL A 234 -16.89 5.72 10.34
N ASN A 235 -15.75 5.85 9.65
CA ASN A 235 -15.74 6.33 8.28
C ASN A 235 -16.08 5.25 7.26
N TYR A 236 -15.61 4.01 7.46
CA TYR A 236 -15.76 2.93 6.48
C TYR A 236 -16.48 1.68 7.01
N GLY A 237 -16.84 1.66 8.29
CA GLY A 237 -17.53 0.53 8.91
C GLY A 237 -16.69 -0.73 8.98
N ARG A 238 -15.36 -0.60 9.03
CA ARG A 238 -14.42 -1.72 9.01
C ARG A 238 -13.85 -1.98 10.39
N GLU A 239 -14.35 -3.04 11.04
CA GLU A 239 -13.83 -3.51 12.31
C GLU A 239 -12.60 -4.40 12.11
N TYR A 240 -11.73 -4.45 13.11
CA TYR A 240 -10.58 -5.35 13.10
C TYR A 240 -11.01 -6.82 13.28
N ASP A 241 -10.42 -7.70 12.53
CA ASP A 241 -10.91 -9.07 12.31
C ASP A 241 -10.21 -10.18 13.12
N LEU A 242 -9.13 -9.86 13.86
CA LEU A 242 -8.45 -10.77 14.79
C LEU A 242 -8.74 -10.41 16.25
N ASP A 243 -8.27 -11.21 17.22
CA ASP A 243 -8.47 -10.95 18.66
C ASP A 243 -7.32 -10.15 19.27
N ILE A 244 -6.22 -10.02 18.54
CA ILE A 244 -5.01 -9.31 18.94
C ILE A 244 -4.42 -8.52 17.77
N PHE A 245 -3.97 -7.30 18.03
CA PHE A 245 -3.14 -6.52 17.12
C PHE A 245 -1.80 -6.23 17.79
N GLN A 246 -0.71 -6.53 17.08
CA GLN A 246 0.64 -6.43 17.60
C GLN A 246 1.50 -5.57 16.72
N ILE A 247 2.33 -4.75 17.35
CA ILE A 247 3.40 -3.96 16.71
C ILE A 247 4.71 -4.38 17.37
N VAL A 248 5.77 -4.51 16.57
CA VAL A 248 7.14 -4.75 17.06
C VAL A 248 8.05 -3.64 16.55
N ALA A 249 8.77 -2.98 17.46
CA ALA A 249 9.81 -2.00 17.11
C ALA A 249 11.15 -2.71 16.84
N VAL A 250 11.74 -2.47 15.67
CA VAL A 250 13.00 -3.06 15.21
C VAL A 250 13.96 -1.97 14.78
N ASN A 251 15.24 -2.06 15.17
CA ASN A 251 16.25 -1.06 14.82
C ASN A 251 16.82 -1.26 13.40
N ASP A 252 17.07 -2.53 13.01
CA ASP A 252 17.57 -2.87 11.68
C ASP A 252 16.41 -3.34 10.81
N PHE A 253 15.79 -2.40 10.11
CA PHE A 253 14.65 -2.66 9.22
C PHE A 253 14.83 -1.85 7.95
N ASN A 254 14.69 -2.50 6.79
CA ASN A 254 14.91 -1.90 5.47
C ASN A 254 13.71 -1.07 4.95
N MET A 255 12.58 -1.13 5.67
CA MET A 255 11.34 -0.39 5.38
C MET A 255 11.03 0.59 6.52
N GLY A 256 10.05 1.48 6.32
CA GLY A 256 9.50 2.30 7.41
C GLY A 256 8.71 1.47 8.40
N ALA A 257 7.78 0.71 7.88
CA ALA A 257 6.98 -0.27 8.58
C ALA A 257 6.49 -1.35 7.60
N MET A 258 5.79 -2.37 8.11
CA MET A 258 5.24 -3.47 7.32
C MET A 258 3.94 -3.98 7.97
N GLU A 259 2.91 -4.07 7.16
CA GLU A 259 1.54 -4.43 7.54
C GLU A 259 1.30 -5.93 7.80
N ASN A 260 2.31 -6.73 8.12
CA ASN A 260 2.13 -8.17 8.35
C ASN A 260 0.89 -8.47 9.21
N LYS A 261 0.00 -9.33 8.73
CA LYS A 261 -1.31 -9.58 9.31
C LYS A 261 -1.25 -9.90 10.80
N GLY A 262 -1.78 -8.99 11.64
CA GLY A 262 -1.84 -9.15 13.10
C GLY A 262 -0.51 -8.96 13.84
N LEU A 263 0.60 -8.76 13.13
CA LEU A 263 1.94 -8.55 13.68
C LEU A 263 2.74 -7.57 12.82
N ASN A 264 2.41 -6.29 12.92
CA ASN A 264 3.11 -5.24 12.17
C ASN A 264 4.53 -5.06 12.71
N ILE A 265 5.49 -4.84 11.81
CA ILE A 265 6.90 -4.60 12.18
C ILE A 265 7.25 -3.17 11.75
N PHE A 266 7.80 -2.39 12.68
CA PHE A 266 8.12 -0.98 12.49
C PHE A 266 9.60 -0.73 12.72
N ASN A 267 10.21 0.09 11.88
CA ASN A 267 11.44 0.75 12.28
C ASN A 267 11.16 1.59 13.54
N SER A 268 12.01 1.45 14.56
CA SER A 268 11.81 2.05 15.89
C SER A 268 11.52 3.55 15.85
N LYS A 269 12.11 4.30 14.92
CA LYS A 269 11.89 5.75 14.78
C LYS A 269 10.46 6.14 14.37
N TYR A 270 9.64 5.19 13.87
CA TYR A 270 8.27 5.44 13.43
C TYR A 270 7.21 4.90 14.38
N VAL A 271 7.63 4.48 15.58
CA VAL A 271 6.71 4.00 16.61
C VAL A 271 7.07 4.53 18.00
N LEU A 272 8.34 4.91 18.22
CA LEU A 272 8.82 5.37 19.51
C LEU A 272 8.98 6.89 19.54
N ALA A 273 8.37 7.52 20.55
CA ALA A 273 8.54 8.95 20.81
C ALA A 273 8.60 9.24 22.30
N SER A 274 9.46 10.17 22.68
CA SER A 274 9.46 10.75 24.03
C SER A 274 9.32 12.27 23.95
N PRO A 275 8.61 12.90 24.89
CA PRO A 275 8.42 14.35 24.89
C PRO A 275 9.74 15.15 24.94
N GLU A 276 10.82 14.54 25.44
CA GLU A 276 12.12 15.19 25.61
C GLU A 276 12.88 15.31 24.28
N THR A 277 12.59 14.43 23.30
CA THR A 277 13.39 14.32 22.06
C THR A 277 12.59 14.41 20.78
N ALA A 278 11.29 14.08 20.81
CA ALA A 278 10.45 14.10 19.62
C ALA A 278 9.90 15.49 19.31
N THR A 279 9.90 15.85 18.03
CA THR A 279 9.27 17.06 17.51
C THR A 279 7.81 16.81 17.16
N ASP A 280 7.02 17.87 16.92
CA ASP A 280 5.64 17.74 16.41
C ASP A 280 5.58 16.95 15.09
N SER A 281 6.60 17.12 14.25
CA SER A 281 6.71 16.36 12.99
C SER A 281 6.91 14.86 13.23
N ASP A 282 7.71 14.48 14.25
CA ASP A 282 7.88 13.05 14.59
C ASP A 282 6.57 12.43 15.06
N TYR A 283 5.80 13.13 15.89
CA TYR A 283 4.48 12.67 16.32
C TYR A 283 3.52 12.52 15.13
N GLN A 284 3.50 13.47 14.20
CA GLN A 284 2.66 13.40 13.00
C GLN A 284 3.06 12.24 12.08
N PHE A 285 4.36 11.97 11.93
CA PHE A 285 4.84 10.80 11.17
C PHE A 285 4.44 9.49 11.83
N ILE A 286 4.59 9.37 13.14
CA ILE A 286 4.16 8.16 13.88
C ILE A 286 2.65 7.96 13.71
N GLU A 287 1.83 9.00 13.88
CA GLU A 287 0.39 8.93 13.71
C GLU A 287 0.00 8.44 12.30
N GLY A 288 0.59 9.02 11.26
CA GLY A 288 0.31 8.68 9.87
C GLY A 288 0.73 7.25 9.51
N ILE A 289 1.93 6.80 9.92
CA ILE A 289 2.43 5.47 9.61
C ILE A 289 1.68 4.39 10.40
N ILE A 290 1.34 4.62 11.67
CA ILE A 290 0.49 3.70 12.45
C ILE A 290 -0.87 3.52 11.76
N ALA A 291 -1.47 4.61 11.27
CA ALA A 291 -2.72 4.56 10.54
C ALA A 291 -2.58 3.81 9.21
N HIS A 292 -1.51 4.08 8.45
CA HIS A 292 -1.19 3.41 7.19
C HIS A 292 -1.15 1.89 7.36
N GLU A 293 -0.31 1.39 8.29
CA GLU A 293 -0.17 -0.05 8.52
C GLU A 293 -1.46 -0.69 9.06
N TYR A 294 -2.20 0.01 9.91
CA TYR A 294 -3.49 -0.48 10.36
C TYR A 294 -4.51 -0.58 9.21
N PHE A 295 -4.58 0.44 8.34
CA PHE A 295 -5.54 0.45 7.23
C PHE A 295 -5.27 -0.61 6.18
N HIS A 296 -4.03 -1.05 6.05
CA HIS A 296 -3.69 -2.21 5.23
C HIS A 296 -4.42 -3.49 5.66
N ASN A 297 -4.93 -3.59 6.88
CA ASN A 297 -5.70 -4.77 7.29
C ASN A 297 -6.82 -5.12 6.31
N TRP A 298 -7.50 -4.11 5.74
CA TRP A 298 -8.53 -4.27 4.72
C TRP A 298 -7.98 -4.02 3.31
N THR A 299 -7.20 -2.98 3.11
CA THR A 299 -6.66 -2.58 1.80
C THR A 299 -5.21 -3.06 1.62
N GLY A 300 -5.02 -4.35 1.45
CA GLY A 300 -3.73 -5.04 1.32
C GLY A 300 -3.77 -6.47 1.85
N ASN A 301 -4.35 -6.68 3.06
CA ASN A 301 -4.35 -7.98 3.72
C ASN A 301 -5.60 -8.81 3.41
N ARG A 302 -6.80 -8.26 3.65
CA ARG A 302 -8.07 -8.93 3.32
C ARG A 302 -8.30 -8.96 1.82
N ILE A 303 -8.05 -7.85 1.13
CA ILE A 303 -8.00 -7.76 -0.32
C ILE A 303 -6.56 -7.41 -0.69
N THR A 304 -5.89 -8.28 -1.41
CA THR A 304 -4.48 -8.10 -1.79
C THR A 304 -4.30 -7.88 -3.29
N CYS A 305 -3.06 -7.69 -3.73
CA CYS A 305 -2.69 -7.55 -5.14
C CYS A 305 -2.61 -8.92 -5.82
N ARG A 306 -3.12 -9.07 -7.05
CA ARG A 306 -2.93 -10.28 -7.85
C ARG A 306 -1.46 -10.55 -8.19
N ASP A 307 -0.74 -9.50 -8.50
CA ASP A 307 0.68 -9.50 -8.86
C ASP A 307 1.31 -8.15 -8.50
N TRP A 308 2.62 -8.08 -8.48
CA TRP A 308 3.35 -6.88 -8.07
C TRP A 308 3.20 -5.67 -9.00
N PHE A 309 2.69 -5.84 -10.22
CA PHE A 309 2.32 -4.71 -11.08
C PHE A 309 1.11 -3.94 -10.54
N GLN A 310 0.32 -4.56 -9.68
CA GLN A 310 -0.85 -3.97 -9.04
C GLN A 310 -0.52 -3.31 -7.68
N LEU A 311 0.76 -3.15 -7.32
CA LEU A 311 1.20 -2.70 -6.00
C LEU A 311 0.49 -1.44 -5.52
N SER A 312 0.27 -0.46 -6.40
CA SER A 312 -0.45 0.78 -6.07
C SER A 312 -1.91 0.55 -5.67
N LEU A 313 -2.51 -0.60 -5.99
CA LEU A 313 -3.86 -0.95 -5.55
C LEU A 313 -3.94 -1.03 -4.01
N LYS A 314 -2.89 -1.52 -3.35
CA LYS A 314 -2.83 -1.49 -1.89
C LYS A 314 -2.18 -0.19 -1.38
N GLU A 315 -1.04 0.21 -1.93
CA GLU A 315 -0.28 1.34 -1.41
C GLU A 315 -0.96 2.69 -1.65
N GLY A 316 -1.35 2.97 -2.89
CA GLY A 316 -2.02 4.23 -3.22
C GLY A 316 -3.36 4.39 -2.50
N LEU A 317 -4.14 3.31 -2.37
CA LEU A 317 -5.41 3.34 -1.64
C LEU A 317 -5.19 3.56 -0.14
N THR A 318 -4.17 2.94 0.44
CA THR A 318 -3.88 3.07 1.87
C THR A 318 -3.27 4.43 2.19
N VAL A 319 -2.38 4.99 1.35
CA VAL A 319 -1.89 6.37 1.49
C VAL A 319 -3.04 7.38 1.42
N PHE A 320 -4.00 7.21 0.50
CA PHE A 320 -5.17 8.08 0.46
C PHE A 320 -5.97 8.02 1.78
N ARG A 321 -6.10 6.85 2.39
CA ARG A 321 -6.82 6.67 3.66
C ARG A 321 -6.06 7.25 4.85
N ASP A 322 -4.74 7.10 4.91
CA ASP A 322 -3.93 7.70 5.99
C ASP A 322 -3.89 9.23 5.88
N GLN A 323 -3.86 9.79 4.66
CA GLN A 323 -4.00 11.24 4.42
C GLN A 323 -5.37 11.77 4.88
N GLN A 324 -6.46 11.05 4.62
CA GLN A 324 -7.78 11.40 5.14
C GLN A 324 -7.82 11.35 6.67
N PHE A 325 -7.28 10.30 7.27
CA PHE A 325 -7.18 10.18 8.72
C PHE A 325 -6.38 11.35 9.32
N SER A 326 -5.19 11.61 8.81
CA SER A 326 -4.33 12.70 9.29
C SER A 326 -4.99 14.07 9.14
N SER A 327 -5.76 14.27 8.06
CA SER A 327 -6.56 15.48 7.84
C SER A 327 -7.65 15.64 8.90
N ASP A 328 -8.38 14.56 9.22
CA ASP A 328 -9.47 14.56 10.21
C ASP A 328 -8.96 14.70 11.64
N GLN A 329 -7.76 14.19 11.93
CA GLN A 329 -7.13 14.32 13.26
C GLN A 329 -6.54 15.70 13.51
N ASN A 330 -6.10 16.41 12.46
CA ASN A 330 -5.35 17.65 12.58
C ASN A 330 -6.06 18.80 11.82
N SER A 331 -5.54 19.17 10.67
CA SER A 331 -6.09 20.22 9.80
C SER A 331 -6.06 19.75 8.35
N TYR A 332 -7.23 19.72 7.73
CA TYR A 332 -7.38 19.32 6.33
C TYR A 332 -6.46 20.11 5.40
N SER A 333 -6.50 21.44 5.49
CA SER A 333 -5.76 22.31 4.58
C SER A 333 -4.25 22.22 4.78
N VAL A 334 -3.79 22.15 6.04
CA VAL A 334 -2.37 22.00 6.35
C VAL A 334 -1.87 20.62 5.90
N GLN A 335 -2.65 19.57 6.14
CA GLN A 335 -2.28 18.22 5.67
C GLN A 335 -2.22 18.20 4.14
N ARG A 336 -3.22 18.73 3.45
CA ARG A 336 -3.23 18.76 1.99
C ARG A 336 -2.04 19.54 1.39
N ILE A 337 -1.66 20.64 2.00
CA ILE A 337 -0.48 21.40 1.61
C ILE A 337 0.79 20.55 1.75
N LYS A 338 0.96 19.85 2.88
CA LYS A 338 2.10 18.96 3.12
C LYS A 338 2.17 17.83 2.08
N ASP A 339 1.04 17.16 1.82
CA ASP A 339 0.95 16.09 0.84
C ASP A 339 1.36 16.56 -0.56
N VAL A 340 0.88 17.73 -0.98
CA VAL A 340 1.22 18.29 -2.30
C VAL A 340 2.67 18.75 -2.38
N ILE A 341 3.23 19.31 -1.31
CA ILE A 341 4.67 19.64 -1.25
C ILE A 341 5.50 18.35 -1.42
N GLN A 342 5.16 17.30 -0.71
CA GLN A 342 5.86 16.00 -0.82
C GLN A 342 5.72 15.41 -2.23
N LEU A 343 4.50 15.41 -2.79
CA LEU A 343 4.25 14.96 -4.15
C LEU A 343 5.11 15.72 -5.18
N ARG A 344 5.13 17.05 -5.11
CA ARG A 344 5.90 17.88 -6.04
C ARG A 344 7.41 17.67 -5.90
N ASN A 345 7.91 17.60 -4.67
CA ASN A 345 9.34 17.48 -4.41
C ASN A 345 9.89 16.10 -4.74
N ARG A 346 9.10 15.04 -4.58
CA ARG A 346 9.55 13.65 -4.79
C ARG A 346 9.01 13.07 -6.09
N GLN A 347 7.69 13.01 -6.23
CA GLN A 347 7.04 12.30 -7.33
C GLN A 347 7.14 13.05 -8.67
N PHE A 348 6.96 14.38 -8.72
CA PHE A 348 7.14 15.13 -9.96
C PHE A 348 8.59 15.10 -10.42
N ALA A 349 9.56 15.12 -9.49
CA ALA A 349 10.97 14.95 -9.80
C ALA A 349 11.24 13.54 -10.38
N GLU A 350 10.67 12.49 -9.79
CA GLU A 350 10.75 11.11 -10.27
C GLU A 350 10.12 10.97 -11.67
N ASP A 351 8.93 11.55 -11.88
CA ASP A 351 8.19 11.49 -13.15
C ASP A 351 8.89 12.23 -14.30
N SER A 352 9.69 13.26 -14.00
CA SER A 352 10.50 14.01 -14.96
C SER A 352 11.87 13.38 -15.22
N GLY A 353 12.31 12.46 -14.36
CA GLY A 353 13.63 11.83 -14.36
C GLY A 353 13.74 10.59 -15.25
N PRO A 354 14.95 9.98 -15.30
CA PRO A 354 15.21 8.78 -16.11
C PRO A 354 14.49 7.52 -15.57
N LEU A 355 14.12 7.49 -14.29
CA LEU A 355 13.42 6.39 -13.63
C LEU A 355 11.89 6.52 -13.69
N SER A 356 11.37 7.49 -14.44
CA SER A 356 9.94 7.68 -14.66
C SER A 356 9.26 6.41 -15.13
N HIS A 357 8.19 6.00 -14.45
CA HIS A 357 7.42 4.81 -14.78
C HIS A 357 5.91 5.02 -14.51
N PRO A 358 5.01 4.23 -15.12
CA PRO A 358 3.59 4.29 -14.83
C PRO A 358 3.27 3.84 -13.39
N VAL A 359 2.10 4.25 -12.87
CA VAL A 359 1.57 3.77 -11.59
C VAL A 359 1.32 2.25 -11.65
N ARG A 360 0.94 1.71 -12.82
CA ARG A 360 0.91 0.29 -13.13
C ARG A 360 2.05 -0.04 -14.09
N PRO A 361 3.24 -0.41 -13.62
CA PRO A 361 4.37 -0.76 -14.47
C PRO A 361 4.05 -1.95 -15.37
N GLN A 362 4.68 -2.02 -16.54
CA GLN A 362 4.50 -3.15 -17.47
C GLN A 362 5.62 -4.18 -17.37
N LYS A 363 6.70 -3.82 -16.70
CA LYS A 363 7.89 -4.68 -16.52
C LYS A 363 8.70 -4.28 -15.31
N TYR A 364 9.36 -5.25 -14.68
CA TYR A 364 10.41 -5.00 -13.68
C TYR A 364 11.50 -6.06 -13.76
N THR A 365 12.68 -5.72 -13.28
CA THR A 365 13.80 -6.65 -13.10
C THR A 365 13.97 -7.00 -11.63
N GLU A 366 13.86 -6.00 -10.75
CA GLU A 366 13.90 -6.11 -9.30
C GLU A 366 12.68 -5.39 -8.73
N ILE A 367 11.82 -6.14 -8.06
CA ILE A 367 10.53 -5.60 -7.57
C ILE A 367 10.71 -4.53 -6.50
N ASN A 368 11.74 -4.64 -5.66
CA ASN A 368 12.01 -3.67 -4.59
C ASN A 368 12.25 -2.24 -5.12
N ASN A 369 12.60 -2.08 -6.42
CA ASN A 369 12.74 -0.78 -7.05
C ASN A 369 11.41 -0.08 -7.36
N PHE A 370 10.25 -0.72 -7.14
CA PHE A 370 8.93 -0.11 -7.38
C PHE A 370 8.26 0.46 -6.14
N TYR A 371 8.90 0.42 -4.98
CA TYR A 371 8.44 1.14 -3.79
C TYR A 371 8.80 2.63 -3.91
N THR A 372 8.13 3.31 -4.82
CA THR A 372 8.46 4.65 -5.33
C THR A 372 7.35 5.66 -5.01
N ALA A 373 7.69 6.97 -5.06
CA ALA A 373 6.70 8.03 -4.91
C ALA A 373 5.57 7.96 -5.98
N THR A 374 5.84 7.40 -7.15
CA THR A 374 4.83 7.16 -8.18
C THR A 374 3.80 6.11 -7.74
N ILE A 375 4.22 5.02 -7.12
CA ILE A 375 3.32 3.96 -6.63
C ILE A 375 2.48 4.46 -5.45
N TYR A 376 3.09 5.16 -4.48
CA TYR A 376 2.47 5.62 -3.24
C TYR A 376 1.71 6.93 -3.42
N GLU A 377 2.42 8.03 -3.60
CA GLU A 377 1.84 9.37 -3.59
C GLU A 377 1.01 9.67 -4.85
N LYS A 378 1.52 9.37 -6.06
CA LYS A 378 0.71 9.52 -7.28
C LYS A 378 -0.44 8.51 -7.29
N GLY A 379 -0.23 7.30 -6.81
CA GLY A 379 -1.29 6.31 -6.58
C GLY A 379 -2.42 6.88 -5.73
N ALA A 380 -2.11 7.52 -4.59
CA ALA A 380 -3.09 8.18 -3.73
C ALA A 380 -3.81 9.34 -4.44
N GLU A 381 -3.10 10.13 -5.24
CA GLU A 381 -3.74 11.19 -6.05
C GLU A 381 -4.76 10.63 -7.06
N LEU A 382 -4.51 9.43 -7.65
CA LEU A 382 -5.50 8.78 -8.52
C LEU A 382 -6.76 8.39 -7.75
N ILE A 383 -6.61 7.91 -6.52
CA ILE A 383 -7.75 7.62 -5.64
C ILE A 383 -8.48 8.92 -5.27
N SER A 384 -7.74 9.99 -4.93
CA SER A 384 -8.31 11.33 -4.68
C SER A 384 -9.11 11.86 -5.88
N MET A 385 -8.60 11.67 -7.10
CA MET A 385 -9.33 12.05 -8.31
C MET A 385 -10.64 11.27 -8.48
N LEU A 386 -10.65 9.95 -8.22
CA LEU A 386 -11.89 9.16 -8.23
C LEU A 386 -12.87 9.68 -7.19
N HIS A 387 -12.39 9.98 -5.97
CA HIS A 387 -13.20 10.59 -4.91
C HIS A 387 -13.83 11.92 -5.37
N LYS A 388 -13.06 12.80 -6.03
CA LYS A 388 -13.58 14.08 -6.57
C LYS A 388 -14.57 13.87 -7.72
N LEU A 389 -14.36 12.87 -8.59
CA LEU A 389 -15.23 12.58 -9.74
C LEU A 389 -16.63 12.09 -9.34
N VAL A 390 -16.72 11.25 -8.30
CA VAL A 390 -17.98 10.64 -7.87
C VAL A 390 -18.60 11.32 -6.64
N GLY A 391 -17.80 12.07 -5.88
CA GLY A 391 -18.18 12.71 -4.62
C GLY A 391 -18.06 11.78 -3.40
N PRO A 392 -17.97 12.34 -2.19
CA PRO A 392 -17.59 11.60 -0.96
C PRO A 392 -18.57 10.48 -0.61
N LYS A 393 -19.89 10.72 -0.74
CA LYS A 393 -20.90 9.70 -0.44
C LYS A 393 -20.80 8.50 -1.38
N ALA A 394 -20.77 8.76 -2.69
CA ALA A 394 -20.69 7.69 -3.69
C ALA A 394 -19.34 6.95 -3.63
N TYR A 395 -18.25 7.64 -3.27
CA TYR A 395 -16.95 7.02 -3.03
C TYR A 395 -17.01 6.01 -1.87
N LYS A 396 -17.59 6.40 -0.73
CA LYS A 396 -17.75 5.52 0.44
C LYS A 396 -18.56 4.26 0.08
N GLU A 397 -19.68 4.42 -0.61
CA GLU A 397 -20.52 3.29 -1.04
C GLU A 397 -19.80 2.40 -2.06
N THR A 398 -19.03 3.01 -2.97
CA THR A 398 -18.22 2.26 -3.94
C THR A 398 -17.11 1.44 -3.24
N LEU A 399 -16.45 2.02 -2.23
CA LEU A 399 -15.44 1.31 -1.44
C LEU A 399 -16.06 0.16 -0.64
N ASN A 400 -17.27 0.34 -0.08
CA ASN A 400 -18.01 -0.75 0.57
C ASN A 400 -18.30 -1.88 -0.42
N LEU A 401 -18.75 -1.55 -1.63
CA LEU A 401 -18.98 -2.55 -2.68
C LEU A 401 -17.68 -3.28 -3.08
N TYR A 402 -16.54 -2.59 -3.10
CA TYR A 402 -15.24 -3.21 -3.34
C TYR A 402 -14.91 -4.26 -2.26
N PHE A 403 -15.10 -3.92 -0.99
CA PHE A 403 -14.92 -4.87 0.09
C PHE A 403 -15.88 -6.06 0.02
N GLU A 404 -17.16 -5.82 -0.28
CA GLU A 404 -18.17 -6.88 -0.40
C GLU A 404 -17.88 -7.86 -1.55
N ARG A 405 -17.38 -7.35 -2.68
CA ARG A 405 -17.10 -8.17 -3.86
C ARG A 405 -15.81 -8.98 -3.75
N HIS A 406 -14.80 -8.40 -3.12
CA HIS A 406 -13.43 -8.88 -3.26
C HIS A 406 -12.78 -9.31 -1.94
N ASP A 407 -13.53 -9.36 -0.84
CA ASP A 407 -13.00 -9.84 0.43
C ASP A 407 -12.43 -11.27 0.31
N GLY A 408 -11.15 -11.43 0.68
CA GLY A 408 -10.41 -12.69 0.56
C GLY A 408 -9.86 -12.96 -0.84
N GLU A 409 -9.84 -11.96 -1.73
CA GLU A 409 -9.33 -12.08 -3.10
C GLU A 409 -8.03 -11.30 -3.34
N ALA A 410 -7.33 -11.69 -4.40
CA ALA A 410 -6.17 -11.01 -4.94
C ALA A 410 -6.58 -10.27 -6.22
N CYS A 411 -6.64 -8.93 -6.15
CA CYS A 411 -7.28 -8.08 -7.15
C CYS A 411 -6.31 -7.33 -8.05
N THR A 412 -6.86 -6.78 -9.13
CA THR A 412 -6.21 -5.90 -10.10
C THR A 412 -6.78 -4.48 -10.04
N ILE A 413 -6.02 -3.53 -10.59
CA ILE A 413 -6.49 -2.15 -10.79
C ILE A 413 -7.72 -2.12 -11.71
N ASP A 414 -7.83 -3.04 -12.69
CA ASP A 414 -9.00 -3.11 -13.56
C ASP A 414 -10.27 -3.51 -12.80
N GLU A 415 -10.18 -4.45 -11.85
CA GLU A 415 -11.29 -4.83 -10.96
C GLU A 415 -11.68 -3.69 -10.02
N TRP A 416 -10.71 -2.96 -9.47
CA TRP A 416 -10.94 -1.74 -8.70
C TRP A 416 -11.73 -0.70 -9.51
N ILE A 417 -11.27 -0.34 -10.71
CA ILE A 417 -11.95 0.62 -11.59
C ILE A 417 -13.35 0.13 -11.95
N LYS A 418 -13.50 -1.18 -12.21
CA LYS A 418 -14.79 -1.78 -12.55
C LYS A 418 -15.85 -1.61 -11.47
N VAL A 419 -15.47 -1.65 -10.19
CA VAL A 419 -16.40 -1.38 -9.08
C VAL A 419 -16.93 0.06 -9.14
N PHE A 420 -16.07 1.03 -9.47
CA PHE A 420 -16.48 2.43 -9.66
C PHE A 420 -17.42 2.61 -10.84
N GLU A 421 -17.12 1.99 -11.98
CA GLU A 421 -17.99 2.02 -13.16
C GLU A 421 -19.37 1.44 -12.85
N ASP A 422 -19.39 0.28 -12.18
CA ASP A 422 -20.63 -0.43 -11.89
C ASP A 422 -21.54 0.31 -10.91
N TYR A 423 -20.95 0.84 -9.81
CA TYR A 423 -21.74 1.55 -8.81
C TYR A 423 -22.24 2.90 -9.33
N ASN A 424 -21.36 3.69 -9.94
CA ASN A 424 -21.65 5.06 -10.32
C ASN A 424 -22.25 5.20 -11.73
N LYS A 425 -22.34 4.12 -12.50
CA LYS A 425 -22.83 4.11 -13.90
C LYS A 425 -22.07 5.09 -14.79
N ILE A 426 -20.75 5.12 -14.66
CA ILE A 426 -19.84 5.99 -15.42
C ILE A 426 -18.85 5.15 -16.22
N ASP A 427 -18.33 5.72 -17.30
CA ASP A 427 -17.24 5.16 -18.08
C ASP A 427 -15.90 5.75 -17.57
N LEU A 428 -14.99 4.89 -17.15
CA LEU A 428 -13.65 5.24 -16.66
C LEU A 428 -12.53 4.69 -17.56
N GLU A 429 -12.82 4.24 -18.77
CA GLU A 429 -11.80 3.72 -19.69
C GLU A 429 -10.71 4.77 -19.95
N GLN A 430 -11.10 6.05 -20.11
CA GLN A 430 -10.14 7.13 -20.27
C GLN A 430 -9.35 7.41 -18.98
N PHE A 431 -9.93 7.15 -17.81
CA PHE A 431 -9.25 7.33 -16.52
C PHE A 431 -8.13 6.31 -16.33
N LYS A 432 -8.24 5.09 -16.88
CA LYS A 432 -7.19 4.07 -16.79
C LYS A 432 -5.85 4.50 -17.36
N LEU A 433 -5.86 5.49 -18.27
CA LEU A 433 -4.62 6.06 -18.82
C LEU A 433 -3.68 6.61 -17.74
N TRP A 434 -4.21 7.06 -16.60
CA TRP A 434 -3.43 7.51 -15.46
C TRP A 434 -2.57 6.40 -14.83
N TYR A 435 -3.08 5.18 -14.85
CA TYR A 435 -2.33 4.01 -14.37
C TYR A 435 -1.29 3.52 -15.37
N ASP A 436 -1.53 3.70 -16.67
CA ASP A 436 -0.72 3.09 -17.73
C ASP A 436 0.35 4.01 -18.34
N HIS A 437 0.32 5.31 -18.00
CA HIS A 437 1.25 6.29 -18.57
C HIS A 437 2.04 7.01 -17.49
N ALA A 438 3.37 7.10 -17.74
CA ALA A 438 4.28 7.90 -16.91
C ALA A 438 4.22 9.38 -17.32
N GLY A 439 4.64 10.25 -16.43
CA GLY A 439 4.77 11.68 -16.66
C GLY A 439 3.64 12.49 -16.03
N THR A 440 3.91 13.79 -15.80
CA THR A 440 2.98 14.73 -15.19
C THR A 440 2.36 15.61 -16.29
N PRO A 441 1.03 15.60 -16.49
CA PRO A 441 0.39 16.47 -17.48
C PRO A 441 0.55 17.94 -17.15
N ILE A 442 0.71 18.76 -18.21
CA ILE A 442 0.68 20.23 -18.12
C ILE A 442 -0.68 20.69 -18.64
N VAL A 443 -1.38 21.49 -17.86
CA VAL A 443 -2.68 22.06 -18.21
C VAL A 443 -2.54 23.57 -18.35
N THR A 444 -2.62 24.07 -19.58
CA THR A 444 -2.60 25.51 -19.87
C THR A 444 -4.03 26.07 -19.81
N VAL A 445 -4.19 27.21 -19.14
CA VAL A 445 -5.48 27.88 -18.94
C VAL A 445 -5.44 29.27 -19.59
N ASN A 446 -6.46 29.57 -20.41
CA ASN A 446 -6.71 30.87 -20.99
C ASN A 446 -8.11 31.35 -20.61
N GLU A 447 -8.22 32.65 -20.32
CA GLU A 447 -9.46 33.31 -19.93
C GLU A 447 -9.98 34.21 -21.03
N LYS A 448 -11.29 34.27 -21.18
CA LYS A 448 -11.98 35.27 -22.02
C LYS A 448 -13.25 35.76 -21.30
N PHE A 449 -13.46 37.08 -21.31
CA PHE A 449 -14.68 37.66 -20.75
C PHE A 449 -15.27 38.64 -21.78
N GLU A 450 -16.44 38.31 -22.31
CA GLU A 450 -17.17 39.12 -23.30
C GLU A 450 -18.68 38.89 -23.12
N ASN A 451 -19.47 39.97 -23.29
CA ASN A 451 -20.94 39.93 -23.30
C ASN A 451 -21.51 39.14 -22.09
N GLU A 452 -21.07 39.49 -20.87
CA GLU A 452 -21.46 38.82 -19.61
C GLU A 452 -21.20 37.31 -19.59
N THR A 453 -20.39 36.81 -20.52
CA THR A 453 -19.97 35.40 -20.57
C THR A 453 -18.49 35.29 -20.24
N TYR A 454 -18.18 34.51 -19.19
CA TYR A 454 -16.80 34.15 -18.83
C TYR A 454 -16.48 32.76 -19.36
N THR A 455 -15.41 32.65 -20.12
CA THR A 455 -14.95 31.39 -20.73
C THR A 455 -13.58 31.04 -20.23
N LEU A 456 -13.45 29.81 -19.73
CA LEU A 456 -12.18 29.15 -19.44
C LEU A 456 -11.87 28.14 -20.52
N LYS A 457 -10.74 28.27 -21.19
CA LYS A 457 -10.23 27.34 -22.18
C LYS A 457 -9.05 26.59 -21.60
N PHE A 458 -9.18 25.28 -21.45
CA PHE A 458 -8.13 24.39 -20.97
C PHE A 458 -7.51 23.63 -22.13
N GLN A 459 -6.17 23.51 -22.11
CA GLN A 459 -5.42 22.68 -23.04
C GLN A 459 -4.47 21.79 -22.23
N GLN A 460 -4.62 20.47 -22.36
CA GLN A 460 -3.71 19.52 -21.75
C GLN A 460 -2.60 19.09 -22.72
N GLN A 461 -1.38 19.12 -22.22
CA GLN A 461 -0.20 18.67 -22.93
C GLN A 461 0.42 17.51 -22.16
N LEU A 462 0.55 16.37 -22.84
CA LEU A 462 1.15 15.17 -22.26
C LEU A 462 2.64 15.10 -22.58
N ASN A 463 3.36 14.34 -21.76
CA ASN A 463 4.82 14.23 -21.84
C ASN A 463 5.30 13.85 -23.26
N LYS A 464 6.38 14.51 -23.72
CA LYS A 464 7.00 14.37 -25.06
C LYS A 464 7.42 12.93 -25.43
N LYS A 465 7.54 12.01 -24.49
CA LYS A 465 7.92 10.60 -24.72
C LYS A 465 6.84 9.78 -25.43
N ASN A 466 5.60 10.24 -25.44
CA ASN A 466 4.47 9.50 -26.00
C ASN A 466 4.10 10.08 -27.39
N LYS A 467 4.30 9.30 -28.47
CA LYS A 467 4.15 9.78 -29.85
C LYS A 467 2.71 10.15 -30.27
N ASN A 468 1.66 9.69 -29.55
CA ASN A 468 0.27 10.09 -29.74
C ASN A 468 -0.54 9.81 -28.46
N PRO A 469 -0.36 10.62 -27.40
CA PRO A 469 -1.08 10.37 -26.17
C PRO A 469 -2.55 10.75 -26.37
N LYS A 470 -3.46 9.84 -25.97
CA LYS A 470 -4.86 10.20 -25.76
C LYS A 470 -4.94 11.18 -24.60
N PRO A 471 -5.89 12.15 -24.62
CA PRO A 471 -6.07 13.05 -23.48
C PRO A 471 -6.48 12.27 -22.23
N PHE A 472 -6.06 12.73 -21.06
CA PHE A 472 -6.51 12.17 -19.78
C PHE A 472 -7.87 12.74 -19.38
N LEU A 473 -8.62 12.00 -18.57
CA LEU A 473 -9.73 12.55 -17.81
C LEU A 473 -9.17 13.22 -16.54
N ILE A 474 -9.24 14.56 -16.47
CA ILE A 474 -8.69 15.36 -15.38
C ILE A 474 -9.84 16.07 -14.66
N PRO A 475 -10.12 15.76 -13.38
CA PRO A 475 -11.08 16.51 -12.57
C PRO A 475 -10.46 17.82 -12.10
N ILE A 476 -10.99 18.94 -12.56
CA ILE A 476 -10.56 20.28 -12.14
C ILE A 476 -11.60 20.83 -11.15
N SER A 477 -11.30 20.82 -9.85
CA SER A 477 -12.12 21.51 -8.86
C SER A 477 -11.97 23.02 -9.04
N PHE A 478 -13.08 23.72 -9.13
CA PHE A 478 -13.12 25.07 -9.62
C PHE A 478 -14.19 25.92 -8.91
N GLY A 479 -13.90 27.19 -8.69
CA GLY A 479 -14.84 28.21 -8.22
C GLY A 479 -14.59 29.55 -8.88
N LEU A 480 -15.53 30.48 -8.78
CA LEU A 480 -15.38 31.87 -9.26
C LEU A 480 -15.70 32.89 -8.16
N LEU A 481 -14.85 33.91 -8.03
CA LEU A 481 -15.07 35.06 -7.16
C LEU A 481 -15.34 36.31 -7.98
N ASN A 482 -16.20 37.20 -7.45
CA ASN A 482 -16.37 38.54 -8.02
C ASN A 482 -15.25 39.47 -7.53
N GLN A 483 -15.28 40.75 -7.99
CA GLN A 483 -14.27 41.75 -7.62
C GLN A 483 -14.29 42.18 -6.15
N GLN A 484 -15.33 41.81 -5.39
CA GLN A 484 -15.46 42.04 -3.95
C GLN A 484 -14.99 40.85 -3.11
N GLY A 485 -14.52 39.78 -3.76
CA GLY A 485 -14.10 38.55 -3.08
C GLY A 485 -15.25 37.61 -2.69
N THR A 486 -16.48 37.90 -3.18
CA THR A 486 -17.63 37.01 -2.95
C THR A 486 -17.65 35.89 -3.98
N GLU A 487 -17.85 34.69 -3.54
CA GLU A 487 -17.97 33.52 -4.39
C GLU A 487 -19.29 33.53 -5.18
N ILE A 488 -19.20 33.66 -6.50
CA ILE A 488 -20.35 33.68 -7.42
C ILE A 488 -20.62 32.30 -8.06
N ILE A 489 -19.62 31.44 -8.10
CA ILE A 489 -19.78 30.03 -8.42
C ILE A 489 -19.05 29.22 -7.33
N GLN A 490 -19.83 28.44 -6.58
CA GLN A 490 -19.30 27.53 -5.58
C GLN A 490 -18.47 26.41 -6.20
N THR A 491 -17.65 25.75 -5.37
CA THR A 491 -16.78 24.65 -5.83
C THR A 491 -17.56 23.59 -6.60
N LYS A 492 -17.16 23.35 -7.83
CA LYS A 492 -17.64 22.24 -8.67
C LYS A 492 -16.49 21.60 -9.44
N VAL A 493 -16.68 20.37 -9.90
CA VAL A 493 -15.68 19.64 -10.68
C VAL A 493 -15.95 19.80 -12.17
N LEU A 494 -15.01 20.38 -12.90
CA LEU A 494 -15.00 20.39 -14.36
C LEU A 494 -14.26 19.15 -14.85
N LYS A 495 -14.86 18.39 -15.75
CA LYS A 495 -14.26 17.18 -16.32
C LYS A 495 -13.53 17.53 -17.63
N LEU A 496 -12.23 17.75 -17.55
CA LEU A 496 -11.38 17.95 -18.73
C LEU A 496 -11.03 16.58 -19.33
N HIS A 497 -11.65 16.23 -20.46
CA HIS A 497 -11.50 14.94 -21.13
C HIS A 497 -11.05 15.05 -22.59
N LYS A 498 -10.91 16.27 -23.12
CA LYS A 498 -10.41 16.56 -24.47
C LYS A 498 -9.03 17.17 -24.41
N LYS A 499 -8.26 17.09 -25.49
CA LYS A 499 -6.97 17.77 -25.61
C LYS A 499 -7.11 19.27 -25.39
N GLU A 500 -8.21 19.85 -25.89
CA GLU A 500 -8.61 21.24 -25.72
C GLU A 500 -10.12 21.27 -25.42
N GLN A 501 -10.53 22.04 -24.41
CA GLN A 501 -11.92 22.12 -23.97
C GLN A 501 -12.24 23.48 -23.37
N GLU A 502 -13.42 24.01 -23.72
CA GLU A 502 -13.92 25.27 -23.17
C GLU A 502 -15.08 25.02 -22.20
N PHE A 503 -15.11 25.82 -21.13
CA PHE A 503 -16.21 25.88 -20.17
C PHE A 503 -16.70 27.33 -20.12
N LYS A 504 -18.00 27.54 -20.34
CA LYS A 504 -18.64 28.85 -20.40
C LYS A 504 -19.55 29.06 -19.19
N PHE A 505 -19.50 30.26 -18.66
CA PHE A 505 -20.29 30.71 -17.51
C PHE A 505 -21.00 31.98 -17.90
N GLU A 506 -22.32 31.92 -18.03
CA GLU A 506 -23.16 33.05 -18.48
C GLU A 506 -23.67 33.86 -17.30
N ASN A 507 -24.20 35.09 -17.60
CA ASN A 507 -24.72 36.02 -16.60
C ASN A 507 -23.69 36.54 -15.59
N ILE A 508 -22.42 36.58 -15.96
CA ILE A 508 -21.33 37.14 -15.17
C ILE A 508 -21.26 38.65 -15.46
N LYS A 509 -21.57 39.50 -14.48
CA LYS A 509 -21.69 40.97 -14.68
C LYS A 509 -20.35 41.68 -14.83
N THR A 510 -19.31 41.18 -14.17
CA THR A 510 -17.95 41.75 -14.19
C THR A 510 -16.94 40.63 -14.36
N LYS A 511 -15.76 40.92 -14.93
CA LYS A 511 -14.70 39.90 -15.06
C LYS A 511 -14.39 39.29 -13.69
N PRO A 512 -14.59 37.99 -13.50
CA PRO A 512 -14.37 37.31 -12.21
C PRO A 512 -12.92 36.91 -12.04
N PHE A 513 -12.60 36.42 -10.84
CA PHE A 513 -11.34 35.74 -10.50
C PHE A 513 -11.57 34.23 -10.39
N PRO A 514 -10.92 33.39 -11.22
CA PRO A 514 -11.08 31.97 -11.16
C PRO A 514 -10.16 31.34 -10.10
N SER A 515 -10.75 30.49 -9.25
CA SER A 515 -10.03 29.61 -8.35
C SER A 515 -9.97 28.22 -8.98
N ILE A 516 -8.82 27.83 -9.52
CA ILE A 516 -8.62 26.64 -10.36
C ILE A 516 -7.81 25.60 -9.60
N LEU A 517 -8.14 24.33 -9.78
CA LEU A 517 -7.50 23.16 -9.15
C LEU A 517 -7.57 23.22 -7.62
N ARG A 518 -8.72 23.63 -7.08
CA ARG A 518 -8.96 23.69 -5.64
C ARG A 518 -8.60 22.37 -4.97
N ASP A 519 -7.94 22.42 -3.81
CA ASP A 519 -7.38 21.29 -3.08
C ASP A 519 -6.46 20.41 -3.93
N PHE A 520 -5.83 20.98 -4.96
CA PHE A 520 -5.00 20.22 -5.89
C PHE A 520 -5.72 18.98 -6.42
N SER A 521 -6.87 19.17 -7.03
CA SER A 521 -7.81 18.10 -7.41
C SER A 521 -7.31 17.08 -8.43
N ALA A 522 -6.12 17.29 -9.00
CA ALA A 522 -5.42 16.35 -9.89
C ALA A 522 -3.91 16.61 -9.88
N PRO A 523 -3.05 15.57 -10.03
CA PRO A 523 -1.60 15.68 -10.04
C PRO A 523 -1.10 16.23 -11.41
N VAL A 524 -1.30 17.52 -11.64
CA VAL A 524 -0.96 18.22 -12.88
C VAL A 524 -0.19 19.50 -12.59
N ILE A 525 0.51 20.01 -13.60
CA ILE A 525 1.13 21.32 -13.57
C ILE A 525 0.18 22.31 -14.26
N ILE A 526 -0.30 23.31 -13.52
CA ILE A 526 -1.14 24.38 -14.08
C ILE A 526 -0.26 25.49 -14.65
N ASN A 527 -0.42 25.78 -15.95
CA ASN A 527 0.17 26.94 -16.62
C ASN A 527 -0.94 27.99 -16.83
N HIS A 528 -1.13 28.85 -15.83
CA HIS A 528 -2.09 29.93 -15.83
C HIS A 528 -1.34 31.24 -15.56
N LYS A 529 -1.33 32.15 -16.53
CA LYS A 529 -0.68 33.46 -16.39
C LYS A 529 -1.58 34.39 -15.57
N THR A 530 -1.09 34.80 -14.41
CA THR A 530 -1.75 35.71 -13.49
C THR A 530 -0.81 36.89 -13.20
N THR A 531 -1.36 38.06 -12.81
CA THR A 531 -0.58 39.19 -12.32
C THR A 531 -0.42 39.14 -10.81
N ASP A 532 0.51 39.94 -10.26
CA ASP A 532 0.71 40.00 -8.80
C ASP A 532 -0.54 40.55 -8.09
N GLU A 533 -1.28 41.51 -8.72
CA GLU A 533 -2.56 41.99 -8.18
C GLU A 533 -3.60 40.87 -8.12
N HIS A 534 -3.66 40.03 -9.17
CA HIS A 534 -4.54 38.85 -9.18
C HIS A 534 -4.15 37.87 -8.05
N ASN A 535 -2.84 37.59 -7.90
CA ASN A 535 -2.36 36.67 -6.89
C ASN A 535 -2.61 37.18 -5.47
N ALA A 536 -2.37 38.49 -5.23
CA ALA A 536 -2.67 39.14 -3.94
C ALA A 536 -4.18 39.15 -3.62
N PHE A 537 -5.03 39.37 -4.63
CA PHE A 537 -6.48 39.28 -4.47
C PHE A 537 -6.90 37.84 -4.06
N MET A 538 -6.41 36.83 -4.76
CA MET A 538 -6.75 35.42 -4.49
C MET A 538 -6.20 34.93 -3.14
N LEU A 539 -4.99 35.35 -2.76
CA LEU A 539 -4.44 35.09 -1.42
C LEU A 539 -5.36 35.61 -0.31
N LYS A 540 -5.97 36.77 -0.51
CA LYS A 540 -6.83 37.41 0.48
C LYS A 540 -8.26 36.87 0.50
N TYR A 541 -8.84 36.54 -0.65
CA TYR A 541 -10.28 36.33 -0.80
C TYR A 541 -10.69 34.94 -1.26
N ASP A 542 -9.77 34.09 -1.74
CA ASP A 542 -10.17 32.72 -2.13
C ASP A 542 -10.76 31.99 -0.92
N THR A 543 -11.83 31.26 -1.14
CA THR A 543 -12.50 30.46 -0.10
C THR A 543 -11.86 29.08 0.08
N ASN A 544 -10.88 28.72 -0.76
CA ASN A 544 -10.12 27.49 -0.68
C ASN A 544 -8.72 27.77 -0.11
N GLU A 545 -8.44 27.28 1.09
CA GLU A 545 -7.20 27.56 1.82
C GLU A 545 -5.94 27.02 1.11
N PHE A 546 -6.05 25.88 0.40
CA PHE A 546 -4.95 25.39 -0.42
C PHE A 546 -4.62 26.38 -1.53
N ASN A 547 -5.62 26.93 -2.23
CA ASN A 547 -5.40 27.90 -3.29
C ASN A 547 -4.89 29.25 -2.74
N GLN A 548 -5.33 29.67 -1.55
CA GLN A 548 -4.74 30.85 -0.89
C GLN A 548 -3.24 30.65 -0.69
N TRP A 549 -2.83 29.50 -0.15
CA TRP A 549 -1.42 29.15 0.00
C TRP A 549 -0.69 29.16 -1.36
N GLU A 550 -1.26 28.53 -2.38
CA GLU A 550 -0.68 28.44 -3.73
C GLU A 550 -0.46 29.83 -4.35
N PHE A 551 -1.43 30.74 -4.21
CA PHE A 551 -1.28 32.14 -4.69
C PHE A 551 -0.26 32.93 -3.85
N GLY A 552 -0.15 32.64 -2.56
CA GLY A 552 0.91 33.17 -1.72
C GLY A 552 2.30 32.74 -2.18
N GLN A 553 2.48 31.46 -2.55
CA GLN A 553 3.75 30.96 -3.09
C GLN A 553 4.13 31.60 -4.45
N LYS A 554 3.15 32.03 -5.26
CA LYS A 554 3.42 32.75 -6.51
C LYS A 554 3.89 34.18 -6.30
N LEU A 555 3.57 34.79 -5.15
CA LEU A 555 4.02 36.13 -4.77
C LEU A 555 5.40 36.14 -4.10
N ALA A 556 5.79 35.04 -3.45
CA ALA A 556 7.09 34.84 -2.80
C ALA A 556 8.21 34.57 -3.82
#